data_2a290caa93a26d8af4d0933ac99d6734
#
_entry.id   2a290caa93a26d8af4d0933ac99d6734
#
_cell.length_a   1.000
_cell.length_b   1.000
_cell.length_c   1.000
_cell.angle_alpha   90.00
_cell.angle_beta   90.00
_cell.angle_gamma   90.00
#
_symmetry.space_group_name_H-M   'P 1'
#
loop_
_entity.id
_entity.type
_entity.pdbx_description
1 polymer ?
#
loop_
_entity_poly.entity_id
_entity_poly.type
_entity_poly.pdbx_seq_one_letter_code
_entity_poly.pdbx_strand_id
1 'polypeptide(L)'
;MASAAVSSPVLSADVINSGPPPLIEEAPPPMSPNLFAGWWIGGTLGGATANFDFSQSSTPVDASGVLGGITGGYNWQSGPIVIGLEGDALAAGISGSERFNHGANTASPDINAMADLRLRAGVTVVPRVLLFVTGGGAWADIDLPVKGPGGGSGDGTFFGWTVGGGAEVAINPNWSARFDYQFTDFDSDTVSYPGGDVKYDPDVNTYRGALIYKF
;
A
#
# COMPACT_ATOMS: atom_id res chain seq x y z
N MET A 1 72.35 40.96 65.74
CA MET A 1 72.05 41.05 64.34
C MET A 1 71.39 39.76 63.95
N ALA A 2 70.05 39.78 63.76
CA ALA A 2 69.26 38.62 63.42
C ALA A 2 69.06 38.59 61.91
N SER A 3 69.48 37.49 61.27
CA SER A 3 69.29 37.29 59.87
C SER A 3 68.04 36.44 59.67
N ALA A 4 67.02 37.00 59.03
CA ALA A 4 65.79 36.29 58.72
C ALA A 4 65.93 35.57 57.36
N ALA A 5 65.75 34.23 57.36
CA ALA A 5 65.70 33.45 56.17
C ALA A 5 64.26 33.41 55.68
N VAL A 6 64.03 33.93 54.43
CA VAL A 6 62.75 33.85 53.77
C VAL A 6 62.70 32.57 53.00
N SER A 7 61.81 31.64 53.36
CA SER A 7 61.51 30.42 52.60
C SER A 7 60.42 30.72 51.61
N SER A 8 60.69 30.58 50.32
CA SER A 8 59.69 30.63 49.24
C SER A 8 58.94 29.33 49.17
N PRO A 9 57.60 29.35 49.05
CA PRO A 9 56.86 28.14 48.78
C PRO A 9 56.99 27.69 47.33
N VAL A 10 57.42 26.46 47.10
CA VAL A 10 57.40 25.81 45.79
C VAL A 10 55.97 25.40 45.50
N LEU A 11 55.32 26.08 44.58
CA LEU A 11 54.02 25.64 44.00
C LEU A 11 54.30 24.45 43.09
N SER A 12 53.96 23.23 43.57
CA SER A 12 53.83 22.03 42.74
C SER A 12 52.65 22.27 41.77
N ALA A 13 52.91 22.45 40.49
CA ALA A 13 51.90 22.38 39.47
C ALA A 13 51.47 20.90 39.35
N ASP A 14 50.27 20.62 39.78
CA ASP A 14 49.62 19.33 39.54
C ASP A 14 49.41 19.17 38.01
N VAL A 15 50.20 18.28 37.42
CA VAL A 15 50.00 17.90 35.99
C VAL A 15 48.72 17.07 35.93
N ILE A 16 47.61 17.72 35.64
CA ILE A 16 46.37 17.02 35.30
C ILE A 16 46.64 16.20 34.06
N ASN A 17 46.89 14.90 34.26
CA ASN A 17 46.97 13.95 33.14
C ASN A 17 45.55 13.80 32.57
N SER A 18 45.19 14.70 31.66
CA SER A 18 43.97 14.58 30.85
C SER A 18 44.19 13.41 29.90
N GLY A 19 43.86 12.21 30.37
CA GLY A 19 43.65 11.07 29.47
C GLY A 19 42.67 11.46 28.34
N PRO A 20 42.76 10.79 27.19
CA PRO A 20 41.84 11.07 26.10
C PRO A 20 40.40 11.05 26.64
N PRO A 21 39.53 12.00 26.22
CA PRO A 21 38.16 12.02 26.67
C PRO A 21 37.55 10.65 26.44
N PRO A 22 36.73 10.13 27.36
CA PRO A 22 36.06 8.85 27.13
C PRO A 22 35.31 8.93 25.80
N LEU A 23 35.55 7.93 24.97
CA LEU A 23 34.75 7.76 23.76
C LEU A 23 33.30 7.69 24.24
N ILE A 24 32.52 8.71 23.92
CA ILE A 24 31.08 8.67 24.10
C ILE A 24 30.60 7.62 23.12
N GLU A 25 30.45 6.38 23.56
CA GLU A 25 29.76 5.34 22.81
C GLU A 25 28.36 5.88 22.57
N GLU A 26 28.12 6.30 21.32
CA GLU A 26 26.82 6.83 20.91
C GLU A 26 25.79 5.74 21.22
N ALA A 27 24.88 6.02 22.16
CA ALA A 27 23.88 5.06 22.56
C ALA A 27 23.13 4.59 21.30
N PRO A 28 22.95 3.26 21.13
CA PRO A 28 22.21 2.77 19.96
C PRO A 28 20.89 3.53 19.87
N PRO A 29 20.49 3.94 18.65
CA PRO A 29 19.27 4.71 18.46
C PRO A 29 18.12 3.95 19.13
N PRO A 30 17.22 4.65 19.84
CA PRO A 30 16.13 4.00 20.55
C PRO A 30 15.35 3.13 19.56
N MET A 31 15.28 1.83 19.85
CA MET A 31 14.52 0.89 19.02
C MET A 31 13.08 1.41 18.93
N SER A 32 12.62 1.61 17.71
CA SER A 32 11.22 1.99 17.47
C SER A 32 10.32 0.96 18.18
N PRO A 33 9.38 1.38 19.03
CA PRO A 33 8.46 0.44 19.64
C PRO A 33 7.77 -0.36 18.52
N ASN A 34 7.53 -1.68 18.74
CA ASN A 34 6.92 -2.58 17.74
C ASN A 34 5.43 -2.25 17.52
N LEU A 35 5.17 -0.99 17.10
CA LEU A 35 3.83 -0.44 16.95
C LEU A 35 3.04 -1.08 15.80
N PHE A 36 3.72 -1.74 14.86
CA PHE A 36 3.11 -2.31 13.66
C PHE A 36 3.09 -3.84 13.67
N ALA A 37 3.68 -4.51 14.68
CA ALA A 37 3.70 -5.96 14.78
C ALA A 37 2.37 -6.54 15.28
N GLY A 38 2.04 -7.76 14.86
CA GLY A 38 0.90 -8.54 15.33
C GLY A 38 -0.24 -8.65 14.34
N TRP A 39 -1.34 -9.27 14.79
CA TRP A 39 -2.59 -9.35 14.04
C TRP A 39 -3.29 -8.00 14.01
N TRP A 40 -3.90 -7.71 12.88
CA TRP A 40 -4.68 -6.49 12.69
C TRP A 40 -5.85 -6.72 11.73
N ILE A 41 -6.87 -5.88 11.88
CA ILE A 41 -8.03 -5.81 11.01
C ILE A 41 -8.40 -4.34 10.80
N GLY A 42 -9.01 -4.00 9.68
CA GLY A 42 -9.43 -2.63 9.41
C GLY A 42 -10.60 -2.53 8.46
N GLY A 43 -11.17 -1.34 8.43
CA GLY A 43 -12.11 -0.92 7.41
C GLY A 43 -11.42 0.00 6.42
N THR A 44 -11.68 -0.18 5.14
CA THR A 44 -11.11 0.63 4.06
C THR A 44 -12.20 1.25 3.21
N LEU A 45 -11.92 2.46 2.70
CA LEU A 45 -12.77 3.19 1.76
C LEU A 45 -11.88 3.93 0.77
N GLY A 46 -12.29 3.98 -0.50
CA GLY A 46 -11.49 4.62 -1.53
C GLY A 46 -12.22 4.86 -2.83
N GLY A 47 -11.45 5.33 -3.80
CA GLY A 47 -11.84 5.48 -5.19
C GLY A 47 -10.96 4.64 -6.10
N ALA A 48 -11.52 4.25 -7.23
CA ALA A 48 -10.79 3.52 -8.26
C ALA A 48 -11.07 4.10 -9.65
N THR A 49 -10.06 3.96 -10.51
CA THR A 49 -10.19 4.15 -11.95
C THR A 49 -9.73 2.87 -12.63
N ALA A 50 -10.52 2.38 -13.57
CA ALA A 50 -10.21 1.20 -14.36
C ALA A 50 -10.15 1.59 -15.83
N ASN A 51 -9.17 1.06 -16.56
CA ASN A 51 -9.06 1.20 -18.00
C ASN A 51 -9.27 -0.18 -18.63
N PHE A 52 -10.04 -0.22 -19.70
CA PHE A 52 -10.30 -1.43 -20.46
C PHE A 52 -9.82 -1.23 -21.88
N ASP A 53 -8.73 -1.88 -22.24
CA ASP A 53 -8.21 -1.88 -23.60
C ASP A 53 -8.88 -2.97 -24.43
N PHE A 54 -9.51 -2.58 -25.55
CA PHE A 54 -10.18 -3.50 -26.46
C PHE A 54 -9.41 -3.61 -27.76
N SER A 55 -9.11 -4.82 -28.20
CA SER A 55 -8.34 -5.10 -29.42
C SER A 55 -8.97 -4.56 -30.71
N GLN A 56 -10.25 -4.21 -30.69
CA GLN A 56 -11.00 -3.68 -31.87
C GLN A 56 -11.39 -2.19 -31.74
N SER A 57 -11.00 -1.51 -30.65
CA SER A 57 -11.26 -0.09 -30.45
C SER A 57 -9.94 0.66 -30.28
N SER A 58 -9.84 1.81 -30.91
CA SER A 58 -8.68 2.70 -30.74
C SER A 58 -8.80 3.59 -29.50
N THR A 59 -9.89 3.49 -28.75
CA THR A 59 -10.16 4.30 -27.57
C THR A 59 -10.39 3.38 -26.37
N PRO A 60 -9.60 3.50 -25.29
CA PRO A 60 -9.86 2.77 -24.06
C PRO A 60 -11.19 3.19 -23.46
N VAL A 61 -11.83 2.29 -22.72
CA VAL A 61 -13.02 2.58 -21.92
C VAL A 61 -12.58 2.89 -20.52
N ASP A 62 -12.85 4.11 -20.07
CA ASP A 62 -12.56 4.53 -18.70
C ASP A 62 -13.78 4.25 -17.81
N ALA A 63 -13.54 3.56 -16.71
CA ALA A 63 -14.51 3.37 -15.65
C ALA A 63 -13.98 3.96 -14.34
N SER A 64 -14.86 4.47 -13.51
CA SER A 64 -14.47 4.98 -12.20
C SER A 64 -15.57 4.74 -11.19
N GLY A 65 -15.20 4.67 -9.93
CA GLY A 65 -16.16 4.45 -8.88
C GLY A 65 -15.55 4.49 -7.49
N VAL A 66 -16.38 4.19 -6.52
CA VAL A 66 -16.00 4.05 -5.12
C VAL A 66 -15.91 2.57 -4.76
N LEU A 67 -15.05 2.27 -3.81
CA LEU A 67 -14.92 0.93 -3.23
C LEU A 67 -14.76 1.04 -1.71
N GLY A 68 -15.15 -0.01 -1.02
CA GLY A 68 -14.97 -0.09 0.41
C GLY A 68 -15.11 -1.52 0.89
N GLY A 69 -14.52 -1.81 2.05
CA GLY A 69 -14.55 -3.16 2.57
C GLY A 69 -13.70 -3.33 3.81
N ILE A 70 -13.23 -4.55 3.98
CA ILE A 70 -12.39 -4.95 5.10
C ILE A 70 -11.00 -5.34 4.62
N THR A 71 -10.03 -5.08 5.47
CA THR A 71 -8.63 -5.44 5.28
C THR A 71 -8.12 -6.09 6.56
N GLY A 72 -7.20 -7.03 6.46
CA GLY A 72 -6.63 -7.68 7.63
C GLY A 72 -5.34 -8.41 7.32
N GLY A 73 -4.58 -8.72 8.37
CA GLY A 73 -3.30 -9.37 8.16
C GLY A 73 -2.49 -9.57 9.43
N TYR A 74 -1.25 -9.98 9.20
CA TYR A 74 -0.25 -10.16 10.25
C TYR A 74 1.07 -9.53 9.84
N ASN A 75 1.67 -8.76 10.75
CA ASN A 75 2.98 -8.15 10.55
C ASN A 75 4.01 -8.67 11.54
N TRP A 76 5.19 -8.99 11.03
CA TRP A 76 6.41 -9.18 11.82
C TRP A 76 7.22 -7.89 11.77
N GLN A 77 7.67 -7.42 12.93
CA GLN A 77 8.52 -6.23 13.03
C GLN A 77 9.82 -6.56 13.74
N SER A 78 10.94 -6.17 13.14
CA SER A 78 12.28 -6.25 13.75
C SER A 78 12.98 -4.90 13.58
N GLY A 79 13.08 -4.16 14.68
CA GLY A 79 13.58 -2.79 14.63
C GLY A 79 12.73 -1.90 13.73
N PRO A 80 13.32 -1.23 12.75
CA PRO A 80 12.57 -0.38 11.80
C PRO A 80 11.89 -1.17 10.67
N ILE A 81 12.22 -2.45 10.48
CA ILE A 81 11.74 -3.24 9.34
C ILE A 81 10.44 -3.96 9.72
N VAL A 82 9.45 -3.88 8.85
CA VAL A 82 8.17 -4.58 8.95
C VAL A 82 7.97 -5.44 7.70
N ILE A 83 7.64 -6.72 7.91
CA ILE A 83 7.25 -7.65 6.84
C ILE A 83 5.90 -8.22 7.24
N GLY A 84 4.99 -8.39 6.31
CA GLY A 84 3.65 -8.90 6.62
C GLY A 84 2.97 -9.62 5.48
N LEU A 85 1.85 -10.24 5.82
CA LEU A 85 0.87 -10.79 4.90
C LEU A 85 -0.45 -10.07 5.14
N GLU A 86 -1.09 -9.60 4.09
CA GLU A 86 -2.37 -8.90 4.17
C GLU A 86 -3.34 -9.39 3.09
N GLY A 87 -4.62 -9.30 3.39
CA GLY A 87 -5.68 -9.59 2.45
C GLY A 87 -6.81 -8.56 2.57
N ASP A 88 -7.43 -8.28 1.44
CA ASP A 88 -8.56 -7.37 1.32
C ASP A 88 -9.78 -8.09 0.72
N ALA A 89 -10.95 -7.69 1.19
CA ALA A 89 -12.23 -8.03 0.57
C ALA A 89 -13.04 -6.75 0.41
N LEU A 90 -13.28 -6.37 -0.83
CA LEU A 90 -13.82 -5.07 -1.21
C LEU A 90 -15.10 -5.24 -2.02
N ALA A 91 -16.15 -4.50 -1.65
CA ALA A 91 -17.26 -4.23 -2.53
C ALA A 91 -16.91 -2.99 -3.36
N ALA A 92 -17.14 -3.07 -4.67
CA ALA A 92 -16.82 -2.02 -5.59
C ALA A 92 -18.08 -1.60 -6.36
N GLY A 93 -18.22 -0.31 -6.64
CA GLY A 93 -19.20 0.25 -7.53
C GLY A 93 -18.47 1.02 -8.64
N ILE A 94 -17.66 0.29 -9.41
CA ILE A 94 -16.86 0.86 -10.50
C ILE A 94 -17.58 0.56 -11.80
N SER A 95 -18.08 1.59 -12.47
CA SER A 95 -18.83 1.44 -13.71
C SER A 95 -18.35 2.40 -14.78
N GLY A 96 -18.43 1.95 -16.02
CA GLY A 96 -18.14 2.73 -17.21
C GLY A 96 -19.14 2.46 -18.32
N SER A 97 -19.14 3.27 -19.35
CA SER A 97 -19.93 2.99 -20.55
C SER A 97 -19.30 3.65 -21.76
N GLU A 98 -19.04 2.87 -22.80
CA GLU A 98 -18.55 3.37 -24.09
C GLU A 98 -19.33 2.77 -25.25
N ARG A 99 -19.42 3.56 -26.31
CA ARG A 99 -20.07 3.17 -27.55
C ARG A 99 -19.03 2.85 -28.62
N PHE A 100 -19.14 1.69 -29.24
CA PHE A 100 -18.27 1.25 -30.32
C PHE A 100 -19.10 0.83 -31.57
N ASN A 101 -18.42 0.46 -32.66
CA ASN A 101 -19.03 0.12 -33.94
C ASN A 101 -19.99 1.20 -34.45
N HIS A 102 -19.49 2.46 -34.56
CA HIS A 102 -20.26 3.63 -35.00
C HIS A 102 -21.52 3.92 -34.17
N GLY A 103 -21.47 3.57 -32.86
CA GLY A 103 -22.56 3.79 -31.92
C GLY A 103 -23.66 2.72 -31.91
N ALA A 104 -23.47 1.63 -32.68
CA ALA A 104 -24.45 0.54 -32.72
C ALA A 104 -24.43 -0.33 -31.47
N ASN A 105 -23.29 -0.46 -30.80
CA ASN A 105 -23.10 -1.26 -29.59
C ASN A 105 -22.59 -0.40 -28.43
N THR A 106 -23.00 -0.74 -27.21
CA THR A 106 -22.53 -0.12 -25.96
C THR A 106 -21.98 -1.21 -25.05
N ALA A 107 -20.73 -1.10 -24.63
CA ALA A 107 -20.16 -1.88 -23.54
C ALA A 107 -20.33 -1.10 -22.24
N SER A 108 -20.74 -1.78 -21.18
CA SER A 108 -20.90 -1.20 -19.85
C SER A 108 -20.24 -2.14 -18.82
N PRO A 109 -18.91 -2.05 -18.65
CA PRO A 109 -18.23 -2.85 -17.64
C PRO A 109 -18.62 -2.39 -16.23
N ASP A 110 -18.92 -3.35 -15.36
CA ASP A 110 -19.22 -3.14 -13.95
C ASP A 110 -18.33 -4.08 -13.10
N ILE A 111 -17.58 -3.52 -12.15
CA ILE A 111 -16.83 -4.29 -11.17
C ILE A 111 -17.59 -4.23 -9.84
N ASN A 112 -18.02 -5.40 -9.35
CA ASN A 112 -18.87 -5.50 -8.16
C ASN A 112 -18.09 -5.84 -6.90
N ALA A 113 -17.09 -6.71 -7.01
CA ALA A 113 -16.28 -7.15 -5.89
C ALA A 113 -14.83 -7.37 -6.32
N MET A 114 -13.93 -7.09 -5.39
CA MET A 114 -12.50 -7.37 -5.53
C MET A 114 -11.97 -7.99 -4.25
N ALA A 115 -11.00 -8.88 -4.38
CA ALA A 115 -10.26 -9.43 -3.25
C ALA A 115 -8.79 -9.56 -3.64
N ASP A 116 -7.90 -9.48 -2.67
CA ASP A 116 -6.48 -9.70 -2.90
C ASP A 116 -5.78 -10.34 -1.70
N LEU A 117 -4.62 -10.93 -1.98
CA LEU A 117 -3.69 -11.45 -0.99
C LEU A 117 -2.29 -11.00 -1.35
N ARG A 118 -1.64 -10.27 -0.43
CA ARG A 118 -0.38 -9.57 -0.69
C ARG A 118 0.65 -9.81 0.39
N LEU A 119 1.91 -9.85 -0.02
CA LEU A 119 3.04 -9.64 0.85
C LEU A 119 3.25 -8.12 1.04
N ARG A 120 3.67 -7.74 2.24
CA ARG A 120 3.95 -6.37 2.63
C ARG A 120 5.38 -6.28 3.14
N ALA A 121 6.11 -5.24 2.71
CA ALA A 121 7.43 -4.89 3.24
C ALA A 121 7.49 -3.39 3.49
N GLY A 122 7.99 -2.99 4.65
CA GLY A 122 8.02 -1.57 5.02
C GLY A 122 9.14 -1.21 5.99
N VAL A 123 9.32 0.09 6.15
CA VAL A 123 10.31 0.66 7.06
C VAL A 123 9.67 1.78 7.89
N THR A 124 9.89 1.74 9.19
CA THR A 124 9.48 2.81 10.10
C THR A 124 10.47 3.96 9.98
N VAL A 125 10.08 5.03 9.30
CA VAL A 125 10.94 6.21 9.03
C VAL A 125 11.02 7.17 10.20
N VAL A 126 9.96 7.24 11.00
CA VAL A 126 9.91 7.91 12.31
C VAL A 126 9.07 7.05 13.26
N PRO A 127 9.13 7.22 14.59
CA PRO A 127 8.59 6.27 15.57
C PRO A 127 7.13 5.83 15.39
N ARG A 128 6.34 6.56 14.62
CA ARG A 128 4.90 6.27 14.42
C ARG A 128 4.49 6.19 12.95
N VAL A 129 5.44 6.29 12.01
CA VAL A 129 5.14 6.31 10.57
C VAL A 129 5.88 5.18 9.88
N LEU A 130 5.10 4.29 9.29
CA LEU A 130 5.56 3.18 8.47
C LEU A 130 5.30 3.53 6.99
N LEU A 131 6.34 3.52 6.18
CA LEU A 131 6.22 3.49 4.72
C LEU A 131 6.34 2.05 4.26
N PHE A 132 5.50 1.64 3.33
CA PHE A 132 5.46 0.26 2.88
C PHE A 132 5.17 0.13 1.39
N VAL A 133 5.55 -1.02 0.85
CA VAL A 133 5.16 -1.53 -0.47
C VAL A 133 4.48 -2.88 -0.31
N THR A 134 3.61 -3.22 -1.24
CA THR A 134 2.88 -4.48 -1.26
C THR A 134 2.91 -5.09 -2.64
N GLY A 135 2.75 -6.42 -2.73
CA GLY A 135 2.61 -7.12 -3.99
C GLY A 135 2.03 -8.50 -3.80
N GLY A 136 1.20 -8.94 -4.73
CA GLY A 136 0.50 -10.22 -4.61
C GLY A 136 -0.43 -10.54 -5.75
N GLY A 137 -1.40 -11.43 -5.47
CA GLY A 137 -2.47 -11.81 -6.37
C GLY A 137 -3.78 -11.12 -6.04
N ALA A 138 -4.56 -10.85 -7.07
CA ALA A 138 -5.87 -10.22 -6.96
C ALA A 138 -6.94 -11.01 -7.73
N TRP A 139 -8.19 -10.84 -7.32
CA TRP A 139 -9.39 -11.37 -7.95
C TRP A 139 -10.40 -10.24 -8.10
N ALA A 140 -11.12 -10.23 -9.21
CA ALA A 140 -12.26 -9.34 -9.39
C ALA A 140 -13.43 -10.10 -10.00
N ASP A 141 -14.63 -9.72 -9.59
CA ASP A 141 -15.87 -10.17 -10.20
C ASP A 141 -16.38 -9.04 -11.11
N ILE A 142 -16.36 -9.30 -12.41
CA ILE A 142 -16.60 -8.30 -13.46
C ILE A 142 -17.75 -8.75 -14.35
N ASP A 143 -18.75 -7.90 -14.50
CA ASP A 143 -19.84 -8.04 -15.44
C ASP A 143 -19.60 -7.16 -16.68
N LEU A 144 -19.72 -7.75 -17.87
CA LEU A 144 -19.54 -7.07 -19.16
C LEU A 144 -20.78 -7.22 -20.04
N PRO A 145 -21.88 -6.49 -19.75
CA PRO A 145 -23.02 -6.46 -20.67
C PRO A 145 -22.68 -5.62 -21.92
N VAL A 146 -22.84 -6.24 -23.10
CA VAL A 146 -22.77 -5.55 -24.41
C VAL A 146 -24.17 -5.49 -25.00
N LYS A 147 -24.70 -4.27 -25.14
CA LYS A 147 -26.03 -4.01 -25.70
C LYS A 147 -25.89 -3.57 -27.16
N GLY A 148 -26.73 -4.14 -28.05
CA GLY A 148 -26.79 -3.79 -29.48
C GLY A 148 -27.01 -4.99 -30.40
N PRO A 149 -27.09 -4.80 -31.71
CA PRO A 149 -27.19 -5.88 -32.70
C PRO A 149 -25.95 -6.79 -32.63
N GLY A 150 -26.11 -8.04 -32.14
CA GLY A 150 -25.00 -8.96 -31.92
C GLY A 150 -24.36 -8.83 -30.54
N GLY A 151 -25.01 -8.15 -29.61
CA GLY A 151 -24.57 -8.04 -28.21
C GLY A 151 -24.71 -9.36 -27.44
N GLY A 152 -24.05 -9.42 -26.29
CA GLY A 152 -24.05 -10.54 -25.35
C GLY A 152 -23.70 -10.06 -23.97
N SER A 153 -23.63 -10.94 -22.99
CA SER A 153 -23.08 -10.67 -21.67
C SER A 153 -21.95 -11.64 -21.39
N GLY A 154 -20.85 -11.13 -20.84
CA GLY A 154 -19.80 -11.91 -20.24
C GLY A 154 -19.79 -11.58 -18.75
N ASP A 155 -19.78 -12.59 -17.91
CA ASP A 155 -19.55 -12.52 -16.48
C ASP A 155 -18.45 -13.50 -16.11
N GLY A 156 -17.57 -13.11 -15.20
CA GLY A 156 -16.48 -13.99 -14.80
C GLY A 156 -15.63 -13.45 -13.68
N THR A 157 -14.93 -14.38 -13.05
CA THR A 157 -13.90 -14.06 -12.05
C THR A 157 -12.55 -13.96 -12.76
N PHE A 158 -11.94 -12.80 -12.65
CA PHE A 158 -10.63 -12.49 -13.21
C PHE A 158 -9.55 -12.61 -12.15
N PHE A 159 -8.43 -13.16 -12.56
CA PHE A 159 -7.22 -13.22 -11.75
C PHE A 159 -6.20 -12.24 -12.30
N GLY A 160 -5.37 -11.73 -11.41
CA GLY A 160 -4.34 -10.79 -11.79
C GLY A 160 -3.27 -10.65 -10.72
N TRP A 161 -2.32 -9.80 -11.00
CA TRP A 161 -1.30 -9.41 -10.03
C TRP A 161 -1.55 -7.96 -9.57
N THR A 162 -1.09 -7.67 -8.37
CA THR A 162 -1.23 -6.34 -7.79
C THR A 162 0.06 -5.88 -7.15
N VAL A 163 0.35 -4.59 -7.27
CA VAL A 163 1.46 -3.93 -6.61
C VAL A 163 1.01 -2.59 -6.08
N GLY A 164 1.50 -2.22 -4.92
CA GLY A 164 1.09 -0.97 -4.31
C GLY A 164 2.07 -0.46 -3.27
N GLY A 165 1.68 0.62 -2.62
CA GLY A 165 2.46 1.17 -1.54
C GLY A 165 1.71 2.31 -0.86
N GLY A 166 2.18 2.64 0.34
CA GLY A 166 1.50 3.65 1.13
C GLY A 166 2.23 4.02 2.41
N ALA A 167 1.50 4.74 3.23
CA ALA A 167 1.94 5.15 4.56
C ALA A 167 0.89 4.76 5.61
N GLU A 168 1.37 4.32 6.76
CA GLU A 168 0.54 4.02 7.93
C GLU A 168 1.06 4.79 9.12
N VAL A 169 0.16 5.48 9.84
CA VAL A 169 0.48 6.31 11.00
C VAL A 169 -0.19 5.72 12.23
N ALA A 170 0.59 5.30 13.21
CA ALA A 170 0.09 4.82 14.48
C ALA A 170 -0.46 5.99 15.33
N ILE A 171 -1.77 6.01 15.54
CA ILE A 171 -2.46 6.99 16.38
C ILE A 171 -2.18 6.68 17.85
N ASN A 172 -2.32 5.41 18.19
CA ASN A 172 -1.99 4.86 19.52
C ASN A 172 -1.53 3.39 19.37
N PRO A 173 -1.23 2.64 20.44
CA PRO A 173 -0.74 1.26 20.32
C PRO A 173 -1.68 0.31 19.56
N ASN A 174 -2.99 0.56 19.55
CA ASN A 174 -3.98 -0.31 18.92
C ASN A 174 -4.58 0.24 17.64
N TRP A 175 -4.51 1.54 17.38
CA TRP A 175 -5.13 2.16 16.21
C TRP A 175 -4.12 2.83 15.31
N SER A 176 -4.26 2.61 14.01
CA SER A 176 -3.51 3.34 12.99
C SER A 176 -4.43 3.77 11.85
N ALA A 177 -4.03 4.87 11.19
CA ALA A 177 -4.61 5.32 9.93
C ALA A 177 -3.65 4.99 8.80
N ARG A 178 -4.18 4.47 7.70
CA ARG A 178 -3.42 4.09 6.51
C ARG A 178 -3.95 4.83 5.30
N PHE A 179 -3.04 5.19 4.40
CA PHE A 179 -3.34 5.59 3.03
C PHE A 179 -2.45 4.80 2.09
N ASP A 180 -3.04 4.17 1.07
CA ASP A 180 -2.33 3.39 0.08
C ASP A 180 -2.86 3.61 -1.33
N TYR A 181 -1.95 3.48 -2.29
CA TYR A 181 -2.21 3.36 -3.71
C TYR A 181 -1.92 1.94 -4.15
N GLN A 182 -2.75 1.40 -5.02
CA GLN A 182 -2.59 0.06 -5.57
C GLN A 182 -2.90 0.06 -7.06
N PHE A 183 -2.01 -0.53 -7.82
CA PHE A 183 -2.20 -0.89 -9.22
C PHE A 183 -2.47 -2.38 -9.31
N THR A 184 -3.50 -2.77 -10.04
CA THR A 184 -3.86 -4.16 -10.30
C THR A 184 -4.05 -4.36 -11.79
N ASP A 185 -3.41 -5.37 -12.34
CA ASP A 185 -3.49 -5.79 -13.72
C ASP A 185 -4.08 -7.20 -13.74
N PHE A 186 -5.21 -7.36 -14.40
CA PHE A 186 -5.88 -8.64 -14.51
C PHE A 186 -5.52 -9.32 -15.83
N ASP A 187 -5.46 -10.65 -15.79
CA ASP A 187 -5.21 -11.44 -17.00
C ASP A 187 -6.22 -11.14 -18.08
N SER A 188 -5.73 -11.05 -19.31
CA SER A 188 -6.58 -10.80 -20.47
C SER A 188 -7.52 -11.96 -20.72
N ASP A 189 -8.78 -11.65 -21.00
CA ASP A 189 -9.76 -12.66 -21.39
C ASP A 189 -10.37 -12.35 -22.76
N THR A 190 -10.96 -13.38 -23.36
CA THR A 190 -11.57 -13.28 -24.69
C THR A 190 -13.04 -13.63 -24.58
N VAL A 191 -13.88 -12.62 -24.82
CA VAL A 191 -15.33 -12.86 -24.90
C VAL A 191 -15.74 -13.05 -26.34
N SER A 192 -16.36 -14.20 -26.60
CA SER A 192 -16.87 -14.57 -27.93
C SER A 192 -18.30 -14.07 -28.10
N TYR A 193 -18.51 -13.22 -29.09
CA TYR A 193 -19.82 -12.72 -29.50
C TYR A 193 -20.19 -13.23 -30.90
N PRO A 194 -21.46 -13.19 -31.29
CA PRO A 194 -21.86 -13.50 -32.66
C PRO A 194 -21.19 -12.65 -33.75
N GLY A 195 -20.59 -11.53 -33.37
CA GLY A 195 -19.85 -10.61 -34.28
C GLY A 195 -18.34 -10.80 -34.29
N GLY A 196 -17.79 -11.74 -33.51
CA GLY A 196 -16.35 -12.02 -33.41
C GLY A 196 -15.84 -12.00 -31.98
N ASP A 197 -14.64 -12.48 -31.76
CA ASP A 197 -13.96 -12.52 -30.47
C ASP A 197 -13.36 -11.15 -30.14
N VAL A 198 -13.59 -10.67 -28.93
CA VAL A 198 -13.00 -9.42 -28.40
C VAL A 198 -12.14 -9.77 -27.19
N LYS A 199 -10.84 -9.51 -27.32
CA LYS A 199 -9.89 -9.57 -26.24
C LYS A 199 -9.87 -8.22 -25.50
N TYR A 200 -9.88 -8.25 -24.18
CA TYR A 200 -9.75 -7.07 -23.34
C TYR A 200 -8.77 -7.34 -22.20
N ASP A 201 -8.06 -6.29 -21.84
CA ASP A 201 -7.04 -6.27 -20.79
C ASP A 201 -7.45 -5.19 -19.75
N PRO A 202 -8.02 -5.56 -18.58
CA PRO A 202 -8.43 -4.58 -17.57
C PRO A 202 -7.29 -4.26 -16.60
N ASP A 203 -7.02 -2.98 -16.42
CA ASP A 203 -6.18 -2.49 -15.31
C ASP A 203 -6.97 -1.57 -14.38
N VAL A 204 -6.65 -1.63 -13.09
CA VAL A 204 -7.36 -0.88 -12.06
C VAL A 204 -6.37 -0.17 -11.14
N ASN A 205 -6.56 1.14 -11.00
CA ASN A 205 -5.83 1.98 -10.07
C ASN A 205 -6.73 2.33 -8.89
N THR A 206 -6.32 2.04 -7.67
CA THR A 206 -7.09 2.32 -6.46
C THR A 206 -6.33 3.24 -5.51
N TYR A 207 -7.06 4.17 -4.88
CA TYR A 207 -6.58 5.07 -3.83
C TYR A 207 -7.46 4.86 -2.60
N ARG A 208 -6.88 4.43 -1.50
CA ARG A 208 -7.64 3.99 -0.34
C ARG A 208 -7.15 4.62 0.95
N GLY A 209 -8.11 4.95 1.82
CA GLY A 209 -7.87 5.24 3.22
C GLY A 209 -8.42 4.11 4.09
N ALA A 210 -7.72 3.74 5.14
CA ALA A 210 -8.16 2.71 6.07
C ALA A 210 -7.93 3.11 7.52
N LEU A 211 -8.82 2.64 8.40
CA LEU A 211 -8.64 2.67 9.84
C LEU A 211 -8.39 1.23 10.30
N ILE A 212 -7.25 1.03 10.94
CA ILE A 212 -6.72 -0.27 11.32
C ILE A 212 -6.78 -0.42 12.84
N TYR A 213 -7.28 -1.55 13.32
CA TYR A 213 -7.21 -1.98 14.71
C TYR A 213 -6.23 -3.15 14.85
N LYS A 214 -5.31 -3.03 15.78
CA LYS A 214 -4.28 -4.02 16.08
C LYS A 214 -4.54 -4.65 17.45
N PHE A 215 -4.36 -5.95 17.54
CA PHE A 215 -4.55 -6.75 18.74
C PHE A 215 -3.30 -6.80 19.62
#